data_ac7760966358e11e58562939e35319b5
#
_entry.id   ac7760966358e11e58562939e35319b5
#
_cell.length_a   1.000
_cell.length_b   1.000
_cell.length_c   1.000
_cell.angle_alpha   90.00
_cell.angle_beta   90.00
_cell.angle_gamma   90.00
#
_symmetry.space_group_name_H-M   'P 1'
#
loop_
_entity.id
_entity.type
_entity.pdbx_description
1 polymer ?
#
loop_
_entity_poly.entity_id
_entity_poly.type
_entity_poly.pdbx_seq_one_letter_code
_entity_poly.pdbx_strand_id
1 'polypeptide(L)'
;SSLMSFSRSSLRFAKIVSPALPFVDYCILNEFEAGKTTGFTIRRSDGTLDTVALRHAAGALLQLGVKELVCVHFPEGGFARTRGGTDHWQSSLKLPQKYIQGAAGAGDAFCTGMLLGIHEGWEIQRSLFTAVCAAAANLSDPTCTGGMKRLNAVLALAKKYKPRASIGN
;
A
#
# COMPACT_ATOMS: atom_id res chain seq x y z
N SER A 1 -17.41 17.33 -3.73
CA SER A 1 -17.06 17.46 -2.31
C SER A 1 -16.94 16.06 -1.72
N SER A 2 -15.71 15.67 -1.38
CA SER A 2 -15.43 14.41 -0.69
C SER A 2 -15.94 14.51 0.74
N LEU A 3 -17.05 13.84 1.05
CA LEU A 3 -17.64 13.83 2.39
C LEU A 3 -16.71 13.05 3.32
N MET A 4 -16.09 13.74 4.26
CA MET A 4 -15.44 13.10 5.42
C MET A 4 -16.53 12.47 6.31
N SER A 5 -16.54 11.16 6.41
CA SER A 5 -17.45 10.42 7.28
C SER A 5 -16.65 9.61 8.30
N PHE A 6 -16.68 10.04 9.56
CA PHE A 6 -16.05 9.27 10.65
C PHE A 6 -17.08 8.38 11.35
N SER A 7 -16.89 7.07 11.29
CA SER A 7 -17.55 6.15 12.23
C SER A 7 -16.90 6.27 13.63
N ARG A 8 -17.58 5.82 14.69
CA ARG A 8 -16.99 5.79 16.06
C ARG A 8 -15.69 5.02 16.12
N SER A 9 -15.57 3.92 15.36
CA SER A 9 -14.33 3.12 15.29
C SER A 9 -13.20 3.87 14.58
N SER A 10 -13.50 4.64 13.51
CA SER A 10 -12.54 5.46 12.80
C SER A 10 -12.00 6.60 13.66
N LEU A 11 -12.86 7.26 14.43
CA LEU A 11 -12.44 8.31 15.38
C LEU A 11 -11.46 7.78 16.43
N ARG A 12 -11.72 6.58 16.97
CA ARG A 12 -10.83 5.94 17.95
C ARG A 12 -9.48 5.56 17.30
N PHE A 13 -9.49 5.03 16.10
CA PHE A 13 -8.28 4.66 15.35
C PHE A 13 -7.41 5.89 15.07
N ALA A 14 -8.00 6.95 14.51
CA ALA A 14 -7.30 8.21 14.25
C ALA A 14 -6.71 8.82 15.54
N LYS A 15 -7.47 8.81 16.64
CA LYS A 15 -7.03 9.34 17.95
C LYS A 15 -5.79 8.59 18.50
N ILE A 16 -5.67 7.29 18.22
CA ILE A 16 -4.54 6.46 18.68
C ILE A 16 -3.33 6.65 17.75
N VAL A 17 -3.54 6.67 16.43
CA VAL A 17 -2.45 6.66 15.45
C VAL A 17 -1.86 8.05 15.20
N SER A 18 -2.72 9.09 15.10
CA SER A 18 -2.26 10.44 14.74
C SER A 18 -1.15 11.02 15.61
N PRO A 19 -1.12 10.83 16.94
CA PRO A 19 -0.02 11.33 17.77
C PRO A 19 1.33 10.73 17.49
N ALA A 20 1.41 9.55 16.85
CA ALA A 20 2.65 8.90 16.49
C ALA A 20 3.22 9.39 15.15
N LEU A 21 2.37 9.91 14.24
CA LEU A 21 2.77 10.27 12.88
C LEU A 21 3.92 11.28 12.80
N PRO A 22 4.05 12.32 13.68
CA PRO A 22 5.19 13.25 13.66
C PRO A 22 6.56 12.61 13.94
N PHE A 23 6.57 11.39 14.48
CA PHE A 23 7.79 10.65 14.80
C PHE A 23 8.15 9.59 13.73
N VAL A 24 7.33 9.50 12.67
CA VAL A 24 7.45 8.48 11.61
C VAL A 24 8.04 9.10 10.36
N ASP A 25 9.08 8.49 9.81
CA ASP A 25 9.68 8.89 8.54
C ASP A 25 8.91 8.30 7.36
N TYR A 26 8.57 7.02 7.43
CA TYR A 26 7.86 6.27 6.40
C TYR A 26 6.59 5.64 6.96
N CYS A 27 5.43 6.01 6.44
CA CYS A 27 4.14 5.45 6.85
C CYS A 27 3.62 4.52 5.76
N ILE A 28 3.61 3.21 6.04
CA ILE A 28 3.12 2.18 5.11
C ILE A 28 1.89 1.53 5.72
N LEU A 29 0.75 1.57 5.03
CA LEU A 29 -0.54 1.13 5.55
C LEU A 29 -1.46 0.69 4.40
N ASN A 30 -2.56 0.00 4.72
CA ASN A 30 -3.58 -0.32 3.73
C ASN A 30 -4.60 0.81 3.53
N GLU A 31 -5.44 0.70 2.49
CA GLU A 31 -6.44 1.73 2.17
C GLU A 31 -7.49 1.93 3.27
N PHE A 32 -7.81 0.89 4.05
CA PHE A 32 -8.76 1.00 5.16
C PHE A 32 -8.16 1.78 6.34
N GLU A 33 -6.91 1.50 6.68
CA GLU A 33 -6.16 2.19 7.74
C GLU A 33 -5.95 3.66 7.37
N ALA A 34 -5.59 3.95 6.10
CA ALA A 34 -5.47 5.30 5.59
C ALA A 34 -6.81 6.06 5.70
N GLY A 35 -7.90 5.42 5.27
CA GLY A 35 -9.24 5.97 5.38
C GLY A 35 -9.67 6.21 6.83
N LYS A 36 -9.43 5.25 7.74
CA LYS A 36 -9.77 5.38 9.16
C LYS A 36 -8.97 6.47 9.87
N THR A 37 -7.70 6.66 9.48
CA THR A 37 -6.86 7.69 10.09
C THR A 37 -7.25 9.10 9.64
N THR A 38 -7.64 9.25 8.38
CA THR A 38 -7.82 10.55 7.74
C THR A 38 -9.28 10.94 7.53
N GLY A 39 -10.22 9.98 7.63
CA GLY A 39 -11.65 10.18 7.39
C GLY A 39 -12.07 10.14 5.93
N PHE A 40 -11.14 9.92 4.98
CA PHE A 40 -11.48 9.77 3.58
C PHE A 40 -12.05 8.39 3.26
N THR A 41 -13.10 8.33 2.42
CA THR A 41 -13.65 7.07 1.89
C THR A 41 -12.86 6.69 0.64
N ILE A 42 -11.85 5.84 0.81
CA ILE A 42 -10.94 5.43 -0.28
C ILE A 42 -11.54 4.30 -1.11
N ARG A 43 -12.38 3.45 -0.51
CA ARG A 43 -13.09 2.36 -1.20
C ARG A 43 -14.57 2.74 -1.34
N ARG A 44 -15.06 2.85 -2.57
CA ARG A 44 -16.47 3.19 -2.86
C ARG A 44 -17.39 2.02 -2.50
N SER A 45 -18.69 2.27 -2.45
CA SER A 45 -19.72 1.25 -2.14
C SER A 45 -19.77 0.12 -3.16
N ASP A 46 -19.39 0.38 -4.41
CA ASP A 46 -19.28 -0.60 -5.49
C ASP A 46 -17.97 -1.42 -5.43
N GLY A 47 -17.12 -1.18 -4.43
CA GLY A 47 -15.83 -1.83 -4.24
C GLY A 47 -14.69 -1.23 -5.06
N THR A 48 -14.91 -0.20 -5.85
CA THR A 48 -13.84 0.46 -6.63
C THR A 48 -12.98 1.37 -5.77
N LEU A 49 -11.71 1.52 -6.16
CA LEU A 49 -10.76 2.43 -5.52
C LEU A 49 -11.04 3.87 -5.97
N ASP A 50 -11.18 4.79 -5.00
CA ASP A 50 -11.21 6.22 -5.27
C ASP A 50 -9.78 6.79 -5.22
N THR A 51 -9.16 6.96 -6.38
CA THR A 51 -7.78 7.44 -6.50
C THR A 51 -7.62 8.89 -6.05
N VAL A 52 -8.66 9.71 -6.14
CA VAL A 52 -8.66 11.10 -5.66
C VAL A 52 -8.68 11.13 -4.14
N ALA A 53 -9.59 10.35 -3.52
CA ALA A 53 -9.66 10.22 -2.08
C ALA A 53 -8.37 9.64 -1.49
N LEU A 54 -7.75 8.66 -2.17
CA LEU A 54 -6.46 8.09 -1.78
C LEU A 54 -5.33 9.13 -1.78
N ARG A 55 -5.24 9.96 -2.83
CA ARG A 55 -4.27 11.07 -2.88
C ARG A 55 -4.49 12.07 -1.74
N HIS A 56 -5.74 12.42 -1.44
CA HIS A 56 -6.07 13.31 -0.33
C HIS A 56 -5.70 12.69 1.02
N ALA A 57 -5.99 11.40 1.23
CA ALA A 57 -5.62 10.69 2.46
C ALA A 57 -4.11 10.67 2.67
N ALA A 58 -3.33 10.36 1.63
CA ALA A 58 -1.87 10.38 1.73
C ALA A 58 -1.33 11.80 2.02
N GLY A 59 -1.90 12.83 1.38
CA GLY A 59 -1.56 14.22 1.67
C GLY A 59 -1.88 14.61 3.12
N ALA A 60 -3.03 14.19 3.65
CA ALA A 60 -3.42 14.43 5.04
C ALA A 60 -2.47 13.74 6.03
N LEU A 61 -2.03 12.51 5.76
CA LEU A 61 -1.05 11.81 6.60
C LEU A 61 0.31 12.55 6.65
N LEU A 62 0.76 13.09 5.51
CA LEU A 62 1.95 13.94 5.46
C LEU A 62 1.75 15.22 6.28
N GLN A 63 0.57 15.86 6.19
CA GLN A 63 0.24 17.05 6.99
C GLN A 63 0.15 16.73 8.48
N LEU A 64 -0.29 15.53 8.86
CA LEU A 64 -0.30 15.05 10.25
C LEU A 64 1.09 14.75 10.80
N GLY A 65 2.14 14.85 10.00
CA GLY A 65 3.51 14.86 10.48
C GLY A 65 4.41 13.75 9.93
N VAL A 66 3.94 12.84 9.08
CA VAL A 66 4.84 11.87 8.41
C VAL A 66 5.90 12.62 7.64
N LYS A 67 7.19 12.28 7.87
CA LYS A 67 8.29 13.15 7.45
C LYS A 67 8.69 13.00 5.99
N GLU A 68 8.73 11.79 5.45
CA GLU A 68 9.33 11.52 4.14
C GLU A 68 8.33 10.97 3.11
N LEU A 69 7.59 9.90 3.48
CA LEU A 69 6.79 9.14 2.55
C LEU A 69 5.57 8.53 3.20
N VAL A 70 4.44 8.60 2.51
CA VAL A 70 3.25 7.77 2.76
C VAL A 70 3.11 6.77 1.64
N CYS A 71 3.00 5.48 1.98
CA CYS A 71 2.76 4.40 1.03
C CYS A 71 1.48 3.65 1.42
N VAL A 72 0.56 3.51 0.48
CA VAL A 72 -0.71 2.82 0.70
C VAL A 72 -0.81 1.63 -0.23
N HIS A 73 -1.05 0.43 0.33
CA HIS A 73 -1.27 -0.77 -0.46
C HIS A 73 -2.74 -1.18 -0.48
N PHE A 74 -3.15 -1.81 -1.55
CA PHE A 74 -4.51 -2.28 -1.80
C PHE A 74 -4.48 -3.43 -2.82
N PRO A 75 -5.57 -4.20 -3.00
CA PRO A 75 -5.57 -5.38 -3.88
C PRO A 75 -5.16 -5.12 -5.33
N GLU A 76 -5.43 -3.92 -5.86
CA GLU A 76 -5.08 -3.54 -7.23
C GLU A 76 -3.62 -3.12 -7.38
N GLY A 77 -2.93 -2.78 -6.27
CA GLY A 77 -1.54 -2.33 -6.31
C GLY A 77 -1.06 -1.56 -5.10
N GLY A 78 -0.22 -0.57 -5.34
CA GLY A 78 0.30 0.35 -4.34
C GLY A 78 0.44 1.77 -4.87
N PHE A 79 0.35 2.70 -3.95
CA PHE A 79 0.51 4.13 -4.17
C PHE A 79 1.50 4.68 -3.16
N ALA A 80 2.39 5.56 -3.58
CA ALA A 80 3.29 6.26 -2.67
C ALA A 80 3.32 7.76 -3.01
N ARG A 81 3.28 8.60 -1.97
CA ARG A 81 3.41 10.05 -2.06
C ARG A 81 4.58 10.50 -1.20
N THR A 82 5.52 11.20 -1.81
CA THR A 82 6.64 11.81 -1.10
C THR A 82 6.21 13.10 -0.41
N ARG A 83 7.00 13.56 0.56
CA ARG A 83 6.82 14.87 1.21
C ARG A 83 6.84 16.02 0.21
N GLY A 84 7.62 15.90 -0.87
CA GLY A 84 7.66 16.86 -1.99
C GLY A 84 6.44 16.85 -2.89
N GLY A 85 5.45 15.99 -2.65
CA GLY A 85 4.19 15.91 -3.40
C GLY A 85 4.25 15.06 -4.68
N THR A 86 5.33 14.31 -4.89
CA THR A 86 5.43 13.40 -6.05
C THR A 86 4.67 12.11 -5.77
N ASP A 87 3.82 11.72 -6.73
CA ASP A 87 3.00 10.51 -6.69
C ASP A 87 3.63 9.38 -7.52
N HIS A 88 3.65 8.19 -6.95
CA HIS A 88 4.09 6.96 -7.60
C HIS A 88 2.98 5.92 -7.52
N TRP A 89 2.70 5.25 -8.63
CA TRP A 89 1.69 4.21 -8.75
C TRP A 89 2.30 2.92 -9.26
N GLN A 90 1.90 1.80 -8.69
CA GLN A 90 2.31 0.48 -9.15
C GLN A 90 1.13 -0.48 -9.12
N SER A 91 0.73 -0.99 -10.28
CA SER A 91 -0.30 -2.02 -10.35
C SER A 91 0.21 -3.36 -9.84
N SER A 92 -0.65 -4.12 -9.16
CA SER A 92 -0.37 -5.49 -8.75
C SER A 92 -0.29 -6.44 -9.96
N LEU A 93 0.28 -7.63 -9.76
CA LEU A 93 0.36 -8.66 -10.81
C LEU A 93 -1.01 -9.33 -11.00
N LYS A 94 -1.36 -9.63 -12.26
CA LYS A 94 -2.56 -10.40 -12.60
C LYS A 94 -2.29 -11.89 -12.37
N LEU A 95 -2.51 -12.33 -11.12
CA LEU A 95 -2.31 -13.71 -10.72
C LEU A 95 -3.53 -14.59 -11.08
N PRO A 96 -3.33 -15.84 -11.56
CA PRO A 96 -4.43 -16.79 -11.72
C PRO A 96 -5.03 -17.16 -10.36
N GLN A 97 -6.34 -17.39 -10.30
CA GLN A 97 -7.03 -17.76 -9.06
C GLN A 97 -6.38 -18.97 -8.35
N LYS A 98 -5.96 -19.98 -9.12
CA LYS A 98 -5.28 -21.16 -8.58
C LYS A 98 -3.92 -20.91 -7.92
N TYR A 99 -3.30 -19.74 -8.18
CA TYR A 99 -2.04 -19.32 -7.57
C TYR A 99 -2.28 -18.79 -6.15
N ILE A 100 -3.43 -18.16 -5.92
CA ILE A 100 -3.77 -17.50 -4.65
C ILE A 100 -4.27 -18.56 -3.67
N GLN A 101 -3.46 -18.88 -2.68
CA GLN A 101 -3.77 -19.85 -1.62
C GLN A 101 -4.24 -19.17 -0.33
N GLY A 102 -3.86 -17.91 -0.13
CA GLY A 102 -4.26 -17.11 1.02
C GLY A 102 -3.84 -15.65 0.86
N ALA A 103 -4.38 -14.79 1.70
CA ALA A 103 -4.04 -13.36 1.73
C ALA A 103 -3.36 -12.92 3.03
N ALA A 104 -3.24 -13.82 4.00
CA ALA A 104 -2.58 -13.53 5.26
C ALA A 104 -1.11 -13.15 5.04
N GLY A 105 -0.64 -12.04 5.64
CA GLY A 105 0.73 -11.57 5.51
C GLY A 105 1.07 -10.84 4.19
N ALA A 106 0.13 -10.73 3.24
CA ALA A 106 0.42 -10.02 1.97
C ALA A 106 0.76 -8.54 2.19
N GLY A 107 0.11 -7.88 3.16
CA GLY A 107 0.43 -6.51 3.57
C GLY A 107 1.81 -6.40 4.20
N ASP A 108 2.19 -7.36 5.05
CA ASP A 108 3.52 -7.42 5.69
C ASP A 108 4.62 -7.66 4.65
N ALA A 109 4.35 -8.54 3.67
CA ALA A 109 5.25 -8.79 2.54
C ALA A 109 5.42 -7.54 1.67
N PHE A 110 4.33 -6.80 1.40
CA PHE A 110 4.39 -5.52 0.72
C PHE A 110 5.27 -4.52 1.49
N CYS A 111 5.00 -4.36 2.79
CA CYS A 111 5.78 -3.50 3.68
C CYS A 111 7.27 -3.86 3.66
N THR A 112 7.59 -5.15 3.77
CA THR A 112 8.96 -5.67 3.70
C THR A 112 9.64 -5.29 2.38
N GLY A 113 8.96 -5.47 1.25
CA GLY A 113 9.51 -5.12 -0.07
C GLY A 113 9.75 -3.62 -0.23
N MET A 114 8.86 -2.78 0.31
CA MET A 114 9.01 -1.33 0.29
C MET A 114 10.18 -0.88 1.17
N LEU A 115 10.25 -1.38 2.41
CA LEU A 115 11.31 -1.05 3.36
C LEU A 115 12.69 -1.53 2.89
N LEU A 116 12.78 -2.69 2.23
CA LEU A 116 14.01 -3.14 1.62
C LEU A 116 14.51 -2.12 0.59
N GLY A 117 13.64 -1.66 -0.30
CA GLY A 117 14.03 -0.67 -1.30
C GLY A 117 14.47 0.67 -0.70
N ILE A 118 13.77 1.13 0.34
CA ILE A 118 14.14 2.33 1.09
C ILE A 118 15.52 2.15 1.75
N HIS A 119 15.76 1.02 2.41
CA HIS A 119 17.03 0.70 3.08
C HIS A 119 18.20 0.66 2.09
N GLU A 120 18.00 0.09 0.92
CA GLU A 120 19.00 0.01 -0.15
C GLU A 120 19.17 1.33 -0.94
N GLY A 121 18.41 2.36 -0.61
CA GLY A 121 18.45 3.65 -1.31
C GLY A 121 17.93 3.61 -2.75
N TRP A 122 17.02 2.68 -3.06
CA TRP A 122 16.44 2.59 -4.40
C TRP A 122 15.41 3.69 -4.64
N GLU A 123 15.21 4.01 -5.93
CA GLU A 123 14.12 4.87 -6.37
C GLU A 123 12.77 4.33 -5.85
N ILE A 124 11.86 5.25 -5.46
CA ILE A 124 10.55 4.91 -4.90
C ILE A 124 9.76 3.98 -5.82
N GLN A 125 9.82 4.22 -7.14
CA GLN A 125 9.13 3.38 -8.13
C GLN A 125 9.65 1.93 -8.11
N ARG A 126 10.96 1.72 -7.99
CA ARG A 126 11.56 0.40 -7.87
C ARG A 126 11.20 -0.28 -6.54
N SER A 127 11.19 0.47 -5.45
CA SER A 127 10.79 -0.01 -4.14
C SER A 127 9.33 -0.47 -4.15
N LEU A 128 8.45 0.33 -4.74
CA LEU A 128 7.03 0.03 -4.87
C LEU A 128 6.76 -1.19 -5.76
N PHE A 129 7.51 -1.32 -6.87
CA PHE A 129 7.47 -2.52 -7.71
C PHE A 129 7.91 -3.78 -6.95
N THR A 130 8.97 -3.69 -6.16
CA THR A 130 9.44 -4.80 -5.31
C THR A 130 8.39 -5.17 -4.26
N ALA A 131 7.75 -4.19 -3.63
CA ALA A 131 6.67 -4.38 -2.66
C ALA A 131 5.49 -5.16 -3.26
N VAL A 132 5.05 -4.79 -4.45
CA VAL A 132 3.97 -5.49 -5.18
C VAL A 132 4.37 -6.93 -5.52
N CYS A 133 5.61 -7.16 -5.94
CA CYS A 133 6.10 -8.51 -6.23
C CYS A 133 6.20 -9.37 -4.96
N ALA A 134 6.60 -8.78 -3.82
CA ALA A 134 6.66 -9.47 -2.54
C ALA A 134 5.27 -9.89 -2.05
N ALA A 135 4.29 -8.98 -2.12
CA ALA A 135 2.90 -9.31 -1.84
C ALA A 135 2.38 -10.44 -2.74
N ALA A 136 2.67 -10.37 -4.05
CA ALA A 136 2.28 -11.42 -4.99
C ALA A 136 2.94 -12.77 -4.65
N ALA A 137 4.20 -12.80 -4.24
CA ALA A 137 4.87 -14.01 -3.83
C ALA A 137 4.19 -14.64 -2.59
N ASN A 138 3.85 -13.81 -1.60
CA ASN A 138 3.21 -14.27 -0.37
C ASN A 138 1.84 -14.92 -0.61
N LEU A 139 1.06 -14.45 -1.58
CA LEU A 139 -0.25 -15.01 -1.94
C LEU A 139 -0.20 -16.47 -2.42
N SER A 140 0.98 -17.03 -2.70
CA SER A 140 1.14 -18.43 -3.13
C SER A 140 1.09 -19.45 -2.00
N ASP A 141 0.96 -19.00 -0.76
CA ASP A 141 0.92 -19.85 0.42
C ASP A 141 -0.16 -19.34 1.40
N PRO A 142 -0.92 -20.21 2.09
CA PRO A 142 -1.98 -19.77 3.00
C PRO A 142 -1.44 -19.19 4.33
N THR A 143 -0.15 -19.38 4.64
CA THR A 143 0.47 -18.84 5.85
C THR A 143 1.01 -17.44 5.66
N CYS A 144 1.30 -16.73 6.77
CA CYS A 144 1.76 -15.35 6.69
C CYS A 144 3.12 -15.18 6.00
N THR A 145 3.99 -16.18 5.99
CA THR A 145 5.37 -16.08 5.51
C THR A 145 5.80 -17.20 4.55
N GLY A 146 5.01 -18.26 4.40
CA GLY A 146 5.39 -19.43 3.59
C GLY A 146 5.60 -19.13 2.10
N GLY A 147 4.91 -18.12 1.58
CA GLY A 147 5.07 -17.66 0.20
C GLY A 147 6.31 -16.82 -0.07
N MET A 148 7.03 -16.38 0.97
CA MET A 148 8.21 -15.53 0.81
C MET A 148 9.39 -16.31 0.21
N LYS A 149 10.08 -15.65 -0.73
CA LYS A 149 11.19 -16.23 -1.51
C LYS A 149 12.36 -15.24 -1.55
N ARG A 150 13.52 -15.71 -2.04
CA ARG A 150 14.66 -14.84 -2.31
C ARG A 150 14.26 -13.73 -3.31
N LEU A 151 14.83 -12.56 -3.18
CA LEU A 151 14.49 -11.36 -3.95
C LEU A 151 14.44 -11.60 -5.47
N ASN A 152 15.43 -12.30 -6.04
CA ASN A 152 15.46 -12.61 -7.47
C ASN A 152 14.24 -13.45 -7.92
N ALA A 153 13.78 -14.38 -7.09
CA ALA A 153 12.59 -15.20 -7.37
C ALA A 153 11.29 -14.38 -7.20
N VAL A 154 11.25 -13.46 -6.24
CA VAL A 154 10.15 -12.51 -6.07
C VAL A 154 10.02 -11.63 -7.31
N LEU A 155 11.09 -11.01 -7.77
CA LEU A 155 11.09 -10.14 -8.95
C LEU A 155 10.81 -10.90 -10.26
N ALA A 156 11.21 -12.18 -10.35
CA ALA A 156 10.93 -13.02 -11.51
C ALA A 156 9.41 -13.26 -11.73
N LEU A 157 8.58 -13.07 -10.71
CA LEU A 157 7.11 -13.16 -10.88
C LEU A 157 6.58 -12.16 -11.89
N ALA A 158 7.14 -10.96 -11.98
CA ALA A 158 6.74 -9.94 -12.96
C ALA A 158 7.12 -10.30 -14.42
N LYS A 159 8.05 -11.23 -14.63
CA LYS A 159 8.33 -11.81 -15.97
C LYS A 159 7.25 -12.86 -16.34
N LYS A 160 6.69 -13.53 -15.35
CA LYS A 160 5.69 -14.58 -15.54
C LYS A 160 4.26 -14.05 -15.60
N TYR A 161 3.94 -13.05 -14.80
CA TYR A 161 2.59 -12.50 -14.65
C TYR A 161 2.60 -11.02 -15.02
N LYS A 162 1.74 -10.64 -15.96
CA LYS A 162 1.60 -9.23 -16.37
C LYS A 162 0.99 -8.39 -15.25
N PRO A 163 1.29 -7.10 -15.18
CA PRO A 163 0.58 -6.21 -14.28
C PRO A 163 -0.91 -6.12 -14.63
N ARG A 164 -1.74 -5.80 -13.65
CA ARG A 164 -3.13 -5.39 -13.86
C ARG A 164 -3.18 -4.07 -14.65
N ALA A 165 -4.38 -3.65 -15.05
CA ALA A 165 -4.58 -2.34 -15.67
C ALA A 165 -3.96 -1.22 -14.83
N SER A 166 -3.50 -0.18 -15.51
CA SER A 166 -2.91 1.00 -14.85
C SER A 166 -3.90 1.64 -13.88
N ILE A 167 -3.39 2.10 -12.74
CA ILE A 167 -4.14 2.77 -11.68
C ILE A 167 -3.68 4.23 -11.65
N GLY A 168 -4.59 5.17 -11.44
CA GLY A 168 -4.22 6.57 -11.17
C GLY A 168 -4.02 7.45 -12.40
N ASN A 169 -4.41 6.97 -13.57
CA ASN A 169 -4.53 7.82 -14.78
C ASN A 169 -5.83 8.61 -14.77
#